data_736b82a992a941e3de5950b8d132462a
#
_entry.id   736b82a992a941e3de5950b8d132462a
#
_cell.length_a   1.000
_cell.length_b   1.000
_cell.length_c   1.000
_cell.angle_alpha   90.00
_cell.angle_beta   90.00
_cell.angle_gamma   90.00
#
_symmetry.space_group_name_H-M   'P 1'
#
loop_
_entity.id
_entity.type
_entity.pdbx_description
1 polymer ?
#
loop_
_entity_poly.entity_id
_entity_poly.type
_entity_poly.pdbx_seq_one_letter_code
_entity_poly.pdbx_strand_id
1 'polypeptide(L)'
;MNTRLVGSEMCIRDRIHGIEQISGKVKIFKDKKFQMTRPLKEIEIDYPRIGKFKPSIFGHPEAITFPKHYKSLQASMNLVHGDRLIMTILRLINKLIALRLLSKKSAARFLDWLERNSSSNDSQQQNSIPEIYALAIGSKNNKFESVGVSYDGTPTRELSMGDATGLPLSLGLRMFIEGEISIRGVISPESKGIDHRKMLLEICNLLGIRDASIKIDRSWEC
;
A
#
# COMPACT_ATOMS: atom_id res chain seq x y z
N MET A 1 -1.17 4.55 34.50
CA MET A 1 -1.87 3.72 33.50
C MET A 1 -0.92 3.47 32.37
N ASN A 2 -0.56 2.20 32.08
CA ASN A 2 0.58 1.85 31.25
C ASN A 2 0.30 2.10 29.74
N THR A 3 0.66 3.26 29.24
CA THR A 3 0.60 3.62 27.81
C THR A 3 1.41 2.66 26.90
N ARG A 4 2.40 1.94 27.45
CA ARG A 4 3.16 0.92 26.71
C ARG A 4 2.34 -0.32 26.31
N LEU A 5 1.30 -0.68 27.06
CA LEU A 5 0.45 -1.84 26.75
C LEU A 5 -0.49 -1.56 25.56
N VAL A 6 -1.04 -0.36 25.46
CA VAL A 6 -1.94 0.03 24.36
C VAL A 6 -1.18 0.06 23.04
N GLY A 7 0.03 0.61 22.99
CA GLY A 7 0.86 0.63 21.80
C GLY A 7 1.25 -0.77 21.31
N SER A 8 1.59 -1.70 22.21
CA SER A 8 1.96 -3.07 21.83
C SER A 8 0.79 -3.89 21.28
N GLU A 9 -0.43 -3.70 21.81
CA GLU A 9 -1.61 -4.40 21.27
C GLU A 9 -2.05 -3.87 19.90
N MET A 10 -1.96 -2.59 19.65
CA MET A 10 -2.21 -2.00 18.33
C MET A 10 -1.21 -2.54 17.30
N CYS A 11 0.10 -2.54 17.61
CA CYS A 11 1.12 -3.11 16.72
C CYS A 11 0.86 -4.58 16.40
N ILE A 12 0.42 -5.40 17.36
CA ILE A 12 0.09 -6.81 17.11
C ILE A 12 -1.14 -6.95 16.21
N ARG A 13 -2.17 -6.11 16.37
CA ARG A 13 -3.35 -6.13 15.50
C ARG A 13 -3.02 -5.76 14.06
N ASP A 14 -2.22 -4.73 13.86
CA ASP A 14 -1.75 -4.31 12.53
C ASP A 14 -0.96 -5.42 11.85
N ARG A 15 -0.09 -6.12 12.60
CA ARG A 15 0.65 -7.27 12.09
C ARG A 15 -0.24 -8.47 11.79
N ILE A 16 -1.27 -8.72 12.59
CA ILE A 16 -2.27 -9.76 12.29
C ILE A 16 -2.98 -9.42 10.98
N HIS A 17 -3.36 -8.15 10.79
CA HIS A 17 -3.95 -7.69 9.55
C HIS A 17 -3.00 -7.86 8.35
N GLY A 18 -1.73 -7.49 8.49
CA GLY A 18 -0.71 -7.73 7.47
C GLY A 18 -0.56 -9.22 7.13
N ILE A 19 -0.54 -10.10 8.15
CA ILE A 19 -0.52 -11.56 7.95
C ILE A 19 -1.78 -12.05 7.22
N GLU A 20 -2.93 -11.46 7.48
CA GLU A 20 -4.18 -11.82 6.78
C GLU A 20 -4.12 -11.48 5.30
N GLN A 21 -3.50 -10.38 4.95
CA GLN A 21 -3.35 -9.93 3.56
C GLN A 21 -2.36 -10.80 2.74
N ILE A 22 -1.49 -11.52 3.40
CA ILE A 22 -0.55 -12.47 2.77
C ILE A 22 -0.92 -13.92 3.01
N SER A 23 -2.05 -14.21 3.64
CA SER A 23 -2.46 -15.58 3.99
C SER A 23 -3.65 -16.04 3.13
N GLY A 24 -3.70 -17.34 2.86
CA GLY A 24 -4.81 -17.96 2.13
C GLY A 24 -4.85 -17.57 0.65
N LYS A 25 -5.99 -17.06 0.20
CA LYS A 25 -6.19 -16.55 -1.16
C LYS A 25 -6.60 -15.09 -1.10
N VAL A 26 -6.00 -14.27 -1.94
CA VAL A 26 -6.32 -12.84 -2.06
C VAL A 26 -7.10 -12.56 -3.33
N LYS A 27 -7.99 -11.58 -3.26
CA LYS A 27 -8.81 -11.16 -4.39
C LYS A 27 -8.08 -10.09 -5.18
N ILE A 28 -7.99 -10.30 -6.49
CA ILE A 28 -7.51 -9.32 -7.46
C ILE A 28 -8.57 -9.11 -8.53
N PHE A 29 -8.43 -8.04 -9.30
CA PHE A 29 -9.22 -7.83 -10.50
C PHE A 29 -8.30 -8.02 -11.71
N LYS A 30 -8.66 -8.94 -12.60
CA LYS A 30 -7.89 -9.25 -13.80
C LYS A 30 -8.83 -9.72 -14.91
N ASP A 31 -8.58 -9.30 -16.15
CA ASP A 31 -9.39 -9.60 -17.32
C ASP A 31 -10.88 -9.20 -17.10
N LYS A 32 -11.10 -8.02 -16.51
CA LYS A 32 -12.41 -7.48 -16.13
C LYS A 32 -13.23 -8.37 -15.16
N LYS A 33 -12.58 -9.27 -14.44
CA LYS A 33 -13.22 -10.17 -13.49
C LYS A 33 -12.47 -10.25 -12.17
N PHE A 34 -13.21 -10.41 -11.08
CA PHE A 34 -12.61 -10.72 -9.80
C PHE A 34 -12.11 -12.16 -9.77
N GLN A 35 -10.87 -12.35 -9.41
CA GLN A 35 -10.22 -13.66 -9.33
C GLN A 35 -9.53 -13.82 -7.99
N MET A 36 -9.44 -15.06 -7.52
CA MET A 36 -8.67 -15.41 -6.33
C MET A 36 -7.29 -15.90 -6.75
N THR A 37 -6.24 -15.35 -6.15
CA THR A 37 -4.87 -15.74 -6.42
C THR A 37 -4.12 -16.06 -5.13
N ARG A 38 -2.95 -16.69 -5.25
CA ARG A 38 -2.05 -16.89 -4.11
C ARG A 38 -1.36 -15.56 -3.79
N PRO A 39 -1.33 -15.15 -2.52
CA PRO A 39 -0.53 -14.01 -2.10
C PRO A 39 0.98 -14.31 -2.30
N LEU A 40 1.78 -13.26 -2.29
CA LEU A 40 3.23 -13.30 -2.45
C LEU A 40 3.72 -13.95 -3.78
N LYS A 41 2.82 -14.05 -4.77
CA LYS A 41 3.19 -14.39 -6.14
C LYS A 41 3.89 -13.20 -6.77
N GLU A 42 5.09 -13.41 -7.28
CA GLU A 42 5.86 -12.39 -8.00
C GLU A 42 5.28 -12.15 -9.39
N ILE A 43 5.29 -10.90 -9.80
CA ILE A 43 5.02 -10.46 -11.16
C ILE A 43 6.10 -9.48 -11.58
N GLU A 44 6.45 -9.45 -12.85
CA GLU A 44 7.40 -8.49 -13.38
C GLU A 44 6.65 -7.22 -13.78
N ILE A 45 7.12 -6.07 -13.30
CA ILE A 45 6.58 -4.75 -13.59
C ILE A 45 7.72 -3.84 -14.02
N ASP A 46 7.49 -3.10 -15.10
CA ASP A 46 8.38 -2.04 -15.57
C ASP A 46 7.83 -0.70 -15.06
N TYR A 47 8.54 -0.10 -14.11
CA TYR A 47 8.16 1.17 -13.51
C TYR A 47 8.79 2.31 -14.32
N PRO A 48 8.00 3.30 -14.77
CA PRO A 48 8.51 4.39 -15.57
C PRO A 48 9.62 5.12 -14.83
N ARG A 49 10.76 5.33 -15.49
CA ARG A 49 11.98 5.99 -14.98
C ARG A 49 12.71 5.29 -13.83
N ILE A 50 12.15 4.22 -13.28
CA ILE A 50 12.74 3.46 -12.16
C ILE A 50 13.30 2.13 -12.64
N GLY A 51 12.60 1.45 -13.59
CA GLY A 51 13.05 0.19 -14.21
C GLY A 51 12.22 -1.03 -13.79
N LYS A 52 12.75 -2.21 -14.10
CA LYS A 52 12.04 -3.49 -13.90
C LYS A 52 12.27 -4.07 -12.51
N PHE A 53 11.19 -4.42 -11.87
CA PHE A 53 11.17 -5.06 -10.56
C PHE A 53 10.22 -6.24 -10.53
N LYS A 54 10.36 -7.09 -9.51
CA LYS A 54 9.50 -8.26 -9.27
C LYS A 54 8.76 -8.13 -7.93
N PRO A 55 7.78 -7.21 -7.85
CA PRO A 55 6.93 -7.12 -6.67
C PRO A 55 6.09 -8.38 -6.49
N SER A 56 5.57 -8.55 -5.29
CA SER A 56 4.69 -9.64 -4.91
C SER A 56 3.26 -9.17 -4.70
N ILE A 57 2.29 -9.96 -5.14
CA ILE A 57 0.87 -9.66 -4.95
C ILE A 57 0.51 -9.81 -3.48
N PHE A 58 -0.22 -8.83 -2.92
CA PHE A 58 -0.83 -8.95 -1.60
C PHE A 58 -2.29 -8.50 -1.61
N GLY A 59 -3.05 -8.92 -0.58
CA GLY A 59 -4.47 -8.61 -0.48
C GLY A 59 -4.69 -7.22 0.11
N HIS A 60 -5.36 -6.33 -0.62
CA HIS A 60 -5.74 -5.02 -0.10
C HIS A 60 -7.04 -4.54 -0.77
N PRO A 61 -7.83 -3.67 -0.11
CA PRO A 61 -9.13 -3.23 -0.60
C PRO A 61 -9.12 -2.56 -1.97
N GLU A 62 -8.07 -1.82 -2.34
CA GLU A 62 -8.00 -1.04 -3.58
C GLU A 62 -8.14 -1.93 -4.82
N ALA A 63 -7.60 -3.16 -4.78
CA ALA A 63 -7.80 -4.12 -5.86
C ALA A 63 -9.28 -4.41 -6.15
N ILE A 64 -10.17 -4.14 -5.17
CA ILE A 64 -11.62 -4.40 -5.26
C ILE A 64 -12.39 -3.11 -5.53
N THR A 65 -11.96 -1.99 -4.94
CA THR A 65 -12.71 -0.73 -4.97
C THR A 65 -12.44 0.06 -6.25
N PHE A 66 -11.20 0.10 -6.76
CA PHE A 66 -10.87 0.77 -8.01
C PHE A 66 -11.74 0.33 -9.21
N PRO A 67 -11.96 -0.97 -9.47
CA PRO A 67 -12.80 -1.40 -10.59
C PRO A 67 -14.28 -0.96 -10.50
N LYS A 68 -14.75 -0.64 -9.30
CA LYS A 68 -16.10 -0.10 -9.11
C LYS A 68 -16.23 1.33 -9.62
N HIS A 69 -15.18 2.12 -9.46
CA HIS A 69 -15.15 3.53 -9.87
C HIS A 69 -14.61 3.72 -11.30
N TYR A 70 -13.66 2.90 -11.72
CA TYR A 70 -12.98 3.01 -13.02
C TYR A 70 -13.36 1.83 -13.92
N LYS A 71 -14.46 1.96 -14.67
CA LYS A 71 -15.03 0.88 -15.50
C LYS A 71 -14.14 0.46 -16.68
N SER A 72 -13.21 1.30 -17.09
CA SER A 72 -12.23 0.99 -18.15
C SER A 72 -11.11 0.06 -17.71
N LEU A 73 -10.93 -0.17 -16.40
CA LEU A 73 -9.88 -1.03 -15.89
C LEU A 73 -10.04 -2.47 -16.40
N GLN A 74 -8.92 -3.03 -16.86
CA GLN A 74 -8.78 -4.44 -17.19
C GLN A 74 -8.24 -5.25 -16.02
N ALA A 75 -7.39 -4.62 -15.19
CA ALA A 75 -6.75 -5.21 -14.03
C ALA A 75 -6.59 -4.19 -12.91
N SER A 76 -6.64 -4.65 -11.65
CA SER A 76 -6.29 -3.90 -10.46
C SER A 76 -5.75 -4.87 -9.41
N MET A 77 -4.59 -4.59 -8.86
CA MET A 77 -3.94 -5.41 -7.85
C MET A 77 -3.03 -4.55 -6.98
N ASN A 78 -2.83 -4.99 -5.76
CA ASN A 78 -1.90 -4.37 -4.83
C ASN A 78 -0.61 -5.19 -4.80
N LEU A 79 0.51 -4.48 -4.76
CA LEU A 79 1.85 -5.05 -4.86
C LEU A 79 2.69 -4.58 -3.68
N VAL A 80 3.50 -5.48 -3.15
CA VAL A 80 4.46 -5.17 -2.10
C VAL A 80 5.87 -5.46 -2.60
N HIS A 81 6.76 -4.54 -2.32
CA HIS A 81 8.20 -4.68 -2.46
C HIS A 81 8.80 -4.98 -1.09
N GLY A 82 9.81 -5.78 -1.07
CA GLY A 82 10.53 -6.10 0.16
C GLY A 82 11.88 -6.70 -0.13
N ASP A 83 12.75 -6.66 0.84
CA ASP A 83 14.03 -7.37 0.80
C ASP A 83 13.82 -8.86 0.53
N ARG A 84 14.72 -9.46 -0.24
CA ARG A 84 14.64 -10.88 -0.62
C ARG A 84 14.53 -11.81 0.58
N LEU A 85 15.24 -11.51 1.67
CA LEU A 85 15.22 -12.31 2.90
C LEU A 85 13.84 -12.22 3.57
N ILE A 86 13.33 -10.99 3.76
CA ILE A 86 12.03 -10.74 4.36
C ILE A 86 10.93 -11.42 3.54
N MET A 87 10.95 -11.28 2.22
CA MET A 87 9.96 -11.91 1.34
C MET A 87 10.02 -13.45 1.42
N THR A 88 11.21 -14.02 1.60
CA THR A 88 11.37 -15.47 1.79
C THR A 88 10.79 -15.93 3.12
N ILE A 89 11.02 -15.19 4.20
CA ILE A 89 10.45 -15.44 5.53
C ILE A 89 8.91 -15.37 5.46
N LEU A 90 8.36 -14.35 4.83
CA LEU A 90 6.90 -14.19 4.66
C LEU A 90 6.28 -15.36 3.88
N ARG A 91 6.94 -15.85 2.83
CA ARG A 91 6.49 -17.03 2.08
C ARG A 91 6.52 -18.30 2.93
N LEU A 92 7.55 -18.47 3.77
CA LEU A 92 7.65 -19.61 4.69
C LEU A 92 6.53 -19.54 5.74
N ILE A 93 6.33 -18.37 6.36
CA ILE A 93 5.23 -18.14 7.31
C ILE A 93 3.89 -18.48 6.67
N ASN A 94 3.63 -18.01 5.45
CA ASN A 94 2.40 -18.29 4.73
C ASN A 94 2.19 -19.80 4.51
N LYS A 95 3.23 -20.53 4.14
CA LYS A 95 3.19 -22.00 4.02
C LYS A 95 2.86 -22.69 5.35
N LEU A 96 3.50 -22.27 6.44
CA LEU A 96 3.25 -22.83 7.77
C LEU A 96 1.82 -22.56 8.25
N ILE A 97 1.29 -21.37 7.97
CA ILE A 97 -0.12 -21.06 8.27
C ILE A 97 -1.05 -21.91 7.42
N ALA A 98 -0.77 -22.07 6.13
CA ALA A 98 -1.59 -22.89 5.23
C ALA A 98 -1.62 -24.38 5.66
N LEU A 99 -0.52 -24.89 6.20
CA LEU A 99 -0.40 -26.22 6.76
C LEU A 99 -0.95 -26.34 8.20
N ARG A 100 -1.49 -25.25 8.76
CA ARG A 100 -1.98 -25.15 10.15
C ARG A 100 -0.91 -25.43 11.22
N LEU A 101 0.37 -25.35 10.87
CA LEU A 101 1.48 -25.50 11.80
C LEU A 101 1.81 -24.22 12.57
N LEU A 102 1.36 -23.07 12.07
CA LEU A 102 1.59 -21.77 12.70
C LEU A 102 0.28 -20.97 12.73
N SER A 103 -0.07 -20.42 13.90
CA SER A 103 -1.22 -19.53 14.01
C SER A 103 -0.85 -18.13 13.49
N LYS A 104 -1.85 -17.40 12.96
CA LYS A 104 -1.67 -16.00 12.53
C LYS A 104 -1.14 -15.12 13.66
N LYS A 105 -1.63 -15.34 14.89
CA LYS A 105 -1.20 -14.59 16.07
C LYS A 105 0.27 -14.86 16.43
N SER A 106 0.71 -16.12 16.34
CA SER A 106 2.11 -16.49 16.57
C SER A 106 3.03 -15.95 15.47
N ALA A 107 2.57 -15.95 14.21
CA ALA A 107 3.28 -15.35 13.09
C ALA A 107 3.45 -13.82 13.29
N ALA A 108 2.40 -13.13 13.72
CA ALA A 108 2.44 -11.70 14.00
C ALA A 108 3.44 -11.36 15.12
N ARG A 109 3.46 -12.16 16.20
CA ARG A 109 4.45 -12.00 17.29
C ARG A 109 5.88 -12.23 16.84
N PHE A 110 6.08 -13.24 15.99
CA PHE A 110 7.40 -13.52 15.43
C PHE A 110 7.91 -12.39 14.55
N LEU A 111 7.07 -11.81 13.69
CA LEU A 111 7.43 -10.66 12.88
C LEU A 111 7.71 -9.42 13.74
N ASP A 112 6.94 -9.18 14.79
CA ASP A 112 7.19 -8.11 15.75
C ASP A 112 8.55 -8.26 16.44
N TRP A 113 8.88 -9.47 16.86
CA TRP A 113 10.18 -9.79 17.44
C TRP A 113 11.32 -9.59 16.42
N LEU A 114 11.15 -10.08 15.20
CA LEU A 114 12.14 -9.95 14.14
C LEU A 114 12.47 -8.48 13.84
N GLU A 115 11.46 -7.63 13.69
CA GLU A 115 11.64 -6.21 13.41
C GLU A 115 12.33 -5.46 14.54
N ARG A 116 11.97 -5.77 15.80
CA ARG A 116 12.62 -5.15 16.97
C ARG A 116 14.10 -5.56 17.12
N ASN A 117 14.48 -6.72 16.60
CA ASN A 117 15.84 -7.25 16.70
C ASN A 117 16.63 -7.15 15.39
N SER A 118 16.02 -6.71 14.31
CA SER A 118 16.71 -6.41 13.07
C SER A 118 17.14 -4.95 13.10
N SER A 119 18.45 -4.70 13.09
CA SER A 119 18.97 -3.37 12.82
C SER A 119 18.57 -3.02 11.38
N SER A 120 17.71 -2.03 11.21
CA SER A 120 17.42 -1.47 9.90
C SER A 120 18.69 -0.78 9.40
N ASN A 121 19.50 -1.50 8.63
CA ASN A 121 20.45 -0.84 7.76
C ASN A 121 19.63 -0.19 6.65
N ASP A 122 19.21 1.06 6.87
CA ASP A 122 18.71 1.97 5.85
C ASP A 122 19.83 2.26 4.84
N SER A 123 20.21 1.28 4.06
CA SER A 123 20.87 1.51 2.80
C SER A 123 19.79 2.06 1.86
N GLN A 124 19.63 3.37 1.83
CA GLN A 124 18.94 4.08 0.75
C GLN A 124 19.61 3.67 -0.57
N GLN A 125 19.10 2.62 -1.19
CA GLN A 125 19.48 2.29 -2.55
C GLN A 125 18.94 3.39 -3.45
N GLN A 126 19.82 4.08 -4.13
CA GLN A 126 19.55 5.19 -5.06
C GLN A 126 18.51 4.90 -6.16
N ASN A 127 18.01 3.67 -6.28
CA ASN A 127 16.99 3.22 -7.23
C ASN A 127 15.86 2.45 -6.52
N SER A 128 15.48 2.82 -5.31
CA SER A 128 14.35 2.18 -4.63
C SER A 128 13.03 2.76 -5.13
N ILE A 129 12.01 1.89 -5.25
CA ILE A 129 10.65 2.35 -5.50
C ILE A 129 10.18 3.11 -4.24
N PRO A 130 9.52 4.28 -4.40
CA PRO A 130 8.94 5.00 -3.27
C PRO A 130 8.02 4.11 -2.43
N GLU A 131 7.93 4.37 -1.12
CA GLU A 131 7.11 3.57 -0.19
C GLU A 131 5.65 3.46 -0.63
N ILE A 132 5.11 4.54 -1.20
CA ILE A 132 3.77 4.58 -1.77
C ILE A 132 3.89 4.99 -3.23
N TYR A 133 3.53 4.05 -4.11
CA TYR A 133 3.59 4.25 -5.55
C TYR A 133 2.35 3.70 -6.23
N ALA A 134 1.62 4.53 -6.93
CA ALA A 134 0.48 4.13 -7.75
C ALA A 134 0.91 4.08 -9.22
N LEU A 135 0.72 2.93 -9.87
CA LEU A 135 1.09 2.73 -11.27
C LEU A 135 -0.17 2.45 -12.10
N ALA A 136 -0.36 3.23 -13.15
CA ALA A 136 -1.35 2.97 -14.18
C ALA A 136 -0.63 2.61 -15.49
N ILE A 137 -1.07 1.51 -16.11
CA ILE A 137 -0.58 1.06 -17.42
C ILE A 137 -1.77 1.02 -18.36
N GLY A 138 -1.64 1.62 -19.52
CA GLY A 138 -2.74 1.70 -20.48
C GLY A 138 -2.26 1.75 -21.93
N SER A 139 -3.21 1.81 -22.85
CA SER A 139 -2.94 2.02 -24.27
C SER A 139 -3.53 3.37 -24.70
N LYS A 140 -2.72 4.18 -25.33
CA LYS A 140 -3.13 5.45 -25.94
C LYS A 140 -2.55 5.51 -27.34
N ASN A 141 -3.40 5.75 -28.35
CA ASN A 141 -2.97 5.80 -29.76
C ASN A 141 -2.18 4.53 -30.18
N ASN A 142 -2.65 3.34 -29.77
CA ASN A 142 -2.03 2.04 -30.01
C ASN A 142 -0.61 1.87 -29.43
N LYS A 143 -0.17 2.76 -28.54
CA LYS A 143 1.08 2.60 -27.78
C LYS A 143 0.76 2.29 -26.34
N PHE A 144 1.51 1.35 -25.75
CA PHE A 144 1.45 1.11 -24.32
C PHE A 144 2.21 2.21 -23.60
N GLU A 145 1.54 2.85 -22.67
CA GLU A 145 2.08 3.93 -21.85
C GLU A 145 1.85 3.60 -20.37
N SER A 146 2.75 4.04 -19.51
CA SER A 146 2.62 3.90 -18.07
C SER A 146 2.85 5.24 -17.36
N VAL A 147 2.09 5.45 -16.30
CA VAL A 147 2.20 6.63 -15.43
C VAL A 147 2.32 6.13 -14.00
N GLY A 148 3.38 6.54 -13.35
CA GLY A 148 3.59 6.35 -11.92
C GLY A 148 3.29 7.63 -11.16
N VAL A 149 2.69 7.50 -10.00
CA VAL A 149 2.41 8.63 -9.09
C VAL A 149 2.90 8.26 -7.70
N SER A 150 3.70 9.12 -7.14
CA SER A 150 4.15 9.07 -5.75
C SER A 150 4.11 10.46 -5.15
N TYR A 151 4.40 10.57 -3.87
CA TYR A 151 4.76 11.86 -3.29
C TYR A 151 6.27 11.96 -3.17
N ASP A 152 6.78 13.17 -3.23
CA ASP A 152 8.16 13.53 -2.96
C ASP A 152 8.19 14.45 -1.73
N GLY A 153 9.25 14.36 -0.94
CA GLY A 153 9.41 15.14 0.27
C GLY A 153 10.12 14.34 1.36
N THR A 154 10.61 15.06 2.37
CA THR A 154 11.36 14.46 3.49
C THR A 154 10.51 14.43 4.75
N PRO A 155 10.23 13.24 5.32
CA PRO A 155 9.55 13.14 6.62
C PRO A 155 10.36 13.87 7.70
N THR A 156 9.69 14.65 8.54
CA THR A 156 10.32 15.35 9.69
C THR A 156 10.41 14.48 10.93
N ARG A 157 9.76 13.34 10.94
CA ARG A 157 9.73 12.37 12.04
C ARG A 157 9.46 10.98 11.51
N GLU A 158 9.79 9.96 12.29
CA GLU A 158 9.31 8.61 12.03
C GLU A 158 7.77 8.57 12.13
N LEU A 159 7.16 7.97 11.12
CA LEU A 159 5.71 7.80 11.03
C LEU A 159 5.31 6.45 11.62
N SER A 160 4.40 6.48 12.57
CA SER A 160 3.77 5.25 13.04
C SER A 160 2.68 4.78 12.08
N MET A 161 2.35 3.49 12.11
CA MET A 161 1.18 2.96 11.38
C MET A 161 -0.12 3.67 11.84
N GLY A 162 -0.20 4.07 13.11
CA GLY A 162 -1.32 4.86 13.63
C GLY A 162 -1.44 6.23 12.97
N ASP A 163 -0.32 6.91 12.72
CA ASP A 163 -0.30 8.18 11.99
C ASP A 163 -0.76 7.97 10.53
N ALA A 164 -0.22 6.94 9.88
CA ALA A 164 -0.52 6.65 8.48
C ALA A 164 -2.00 6.32 8.22
N THR A 165 -2.71 5.81 9.22
CA THR A 165 -4.15 5.49 9.13
C THR A 165 -5.04 6.54 9.76
N GLY A 166 -4.68 7.05 10.93
CA GLY A 166 -5.50 7.98 11.70
C GLY A 166 -5.59 9.38 11.11
N LEU A 167 -4.48 9.90 10.58
CA LEU A 167 -4.46 11.23 9.98
C LEU A 167 -5.30 11.34 8.70
N PRO A 168 -5.21 10.41 7.73
CA PRO A 168 -6.10 10.42 6.58
C PRO A 168 -7.58 10.30 6.94
N LEU A 169 -7.91 9.50 7.95
CA LEU A 169 -9.28 9.38 8.44
C LEU A 169 -9.80 10.69 9.04
N SER A 170 -9.01 11.35 9.88
CA SER A 170 -9.38 12.64 10.50
C SER A 170 -9.50 13.74 9.46
N LEU A 171 -8.64 13.76 8.45
CA LEU A 171 -8.72 14.69 7.34
C LEU A 171 -10.01 14.47 6.53
N GLY A 172 -10.33 13.22 6.19
CA GLY A 172 -11.58 12.90 5.50
C GLY A 172 -12.82 13.36 6.27
N LEU A 173 -12.83 13.20 7.60
CA LEU A 173 -13.90 13.72 8.45
C LEU A 173 -13.98 15.26 8.42
N ARG A 174 -12.82 15.95 8.48
CA ARG A 174 -12.77 17.41 8.38
C ARG A 174 -13.35 17.89 7.04
N MET A 175 -12.89 17.34 5.94
CA MET A 175 -13.37 17.66 4.59
C MET A 175 -14.88 17.43 4.45
N PHE A 176 -15.41 16.41 5.11
CA PHE A 176 -16.86 16.17 5.14
C PHE A 176 -17.61 17.26 5.93
N ILE A 177 -17.11 17.63 7.12
CA ILE A 177 -17.72 18.68 7.96
C ILE A 177 -17.68 20.04 7.25
N GLU A 178 -16.59 20.34 6.56
CA GLU A 178 -16.39 21.59 5.78
C GLU A 178 -17.19 21.61 4.46
N GLY A 179 -17.89 20.52 4.13
CA GLY A 179 -18.73 20.43 2.91
C GLY A 179 -17.94 20.17 1.63
N GLU A 180 -16.65 19.91 1.70
CA GLU A 180 -15.81 19.58 0.54
C GLU A 180 -16.13 18.19 -0.01
N ILE A 181 -16.62 17.28 0.83
CA ILE A 181 -17.16 15.98 0.43
C ILE A 181 -18.67 16.02 0.61
N SER A 182 -19.39 16.16 -0.49
CA SER A 182 -20.86 16.27 -0.50
C SER A 182 -21.58 14.95 -0.79
N ILE A 183 -20.85 13.88 -1.09
CA ILE A 183 -21.42 12.58 -1.44
C ILE A 183 -22.00 11.92 -0.19
N ARG A 184 -23.24 11.43 -0.29
CA ARG A 184 -23.92 10.73 0.79
C ARG A 184 -23.71 9.22 0.70
N GLY A 185 -23.65 8.56 1.85
CA GLY A 185 -23.53 7.10 1.97
C GLY A 185 -22.13 6.63 2.30
N VAL A 186 -21.90 5.32 2.15
CA VAL A 186 -20.57 4.72 2.33
C VAL A 186 -19.83 4.81 1.01
N ILE A 187 -18.78 5.62 0.99
CA ILE A 187 -17.95 5.88 -0.18
C ILE A 187 -16.52 5.42 0.09
N SER A 188 -15.84 4.99 -0.96
CA SER A 188 -14.39 4.71 -0.87
C SER A 188 -13.58 5.97 -1.22
N PRO A 189 -12.32 6.06 -0.77
CA PRO A 189 -11.46 7.21 -1.06
C PRO A 189 -11.28 7.51 -2.55
N GLU A 190 -11.47 6.52 -3.43
CA GLU A 190 -11.33 6.67 -4.89
C GLU A 190 -12.55 7.34 -5.56
N SER A 191 -13.54 7.74 -4.78
CA SER A 191 -14.77 8.35 -5.32
C SER A 191 -14.48 9.69 -5.99
N LYS A 192 -15.13 9.92 -7.15
CA LYS A 192 -14.91 11.12 -7.98
C LYS A 192 -15.26 12.46 -7.31
N GLY A 193 -16.02 12.43 -6.21
CA GLY A 193 -16.39 13.63 -5.45
C GLY A 193 -15.37 14.05 -4.39
N ILE A 194 -14.19 13.45 -4.39
CA ILE A 194 -13.08 13.79 -3.50
C ILE A 194 -11.96 14.41 -4.34
N ASP A 195 -11.46 15.57 -3.91
CA ASP A 195 -10.24 16.16 -4.49
C ASP A 195 -9.02 15.37 -3.98
N HIS A 196 -8.63 14.33 -4.74
CA HIS A 196 -7.53 13.43 -4.39
C HIS A 196 -6.19 14.15 -4.30
N ARG A 197 -5.97 15.19 -5.13
CA ARG A 197 -4.72 15.96 -5.12
C ARG A 197 -4.60 16.77 -3.83
N LYS A 198 -5.65 17.51 -3.49
CA LYS A 198 -5.72 18.27 -2.23
C LYS A 198 -5.54 17.33 -1.04
N MET A 199 -6.30 16.23 -1.01
CA MET A 199 -6.24 15.25 0.08
C MET A 199 -4.83 14.70 0.26
N LEU A 200 -4.14 14.31 -0.81
CA LEU A 200 -2.77 13.78 -0.73
C LEU A 200 -1.80 14.81 -0.16
N LEU A 201 -1.82 16.05 -0.65
CA LEU A 201 -0.93 17.11 -0.17
C LEU A 201 -1.20 17.47 1.29
N GLU A 202 -2.46 17.52 1.71
CA GLU A 202 -2.80 17.78 3.10
C GLU A 202 -2.39 16.62 4.02
N ILE A 203 -2.52 15.37 3.58
CA ILE A 203 -1.97 14.21 4.30
C ILE A 203 -0.46 14.35 4.47
N CYS A 204 0.28 14.69 3.42
CA CYS A 204 1.73 14.90 3.49
C CYS A 204 2.08 16.01 4.50
N ASN A 205 1.34 17.11 4.49
CA ASN A 205 1.53 18.20 5.46
C ASN A 205 1.28 17.74 6.90
N LEU A 206 0.18 17.00 7.15
CA LEU A 206 -0.16 16.48 8.47
C LEU A 206 0.86 15.44 8.96
N LEU A 207 1.45 14.68 8.07
CA LEU A 207 2.54 13.74 8.35
C LEU A 207 3.88 14.45 8.56
N GLY A 208 3.94 15.76 8.38
CA GLY A 208 5.15 16.56 8.54
C GLY A 208 6.18 16.31 7.43
N ILE A 209 5.73 15.95 6.24
CA ILE A 209 6.60 15.80 5.07
C ILE A 209 6.86 17.19 4.51
N ARG A 210 8.12 17.65 4.65
CA ARG A 210 8.54 18.97 4.14
C ARG A 210 8.60 18.96 2.62
N ASP A 211 8.26 20.10 2.02
CA ASP A 211 8.30 20.29 0.57
C ASP A 211 7.54 19.21 -0.20
N ALA A 212 6.46 18.72 0.41
CA ALA A 212 5.65 17.67 -0.18
C ALA A 212 5.11 18.07 -1.55
N SER A 213 5.45 17.29 -2.57
CA SER A 213 4.95 17.46 -3.93
C SER A 213 4.46 16.13 -4.50
N ILE A 214 3.59 16.22 -5.49
CA ILE A 214 3.15 15.04 -6.22
C ILE A 214 4.13 14.81 -7.37
N LYS A 215 4.89 13.72 -7.30
CA LYS A 215 5.78 13.27 -8.36
C LYS A 215 5.00 12.41 -9.36
N ILE A 216 5.14 12.72 -10.63
CA ILE A 216 4.51 11.98 -11.72
C ILE A 216 5.59 11.52 -12.68
N ASP A 217 5.78 10.21 -12.76
CA ASP A 217 6.72 9.58 -13.69
C ASP A 217 5.94 9.05 -14.90
N ARG A 218 6.36 9.41 -16.12
CA ARG A 218 5.69 8.98 -17.34
C ARG A 218 6.67 8.25 -18.25
N SER A 219 6.24 7.14 -18.85
CA SER A 219 7.07 6.30 -19.70
C SER A 219 7.48 6.97 -21.04
N TRP A 220 6.81 8.05 -21.42
CA TRP A 220 7.07 8.80 -22.68
C TRP A 220 7.82 10.12 -22.45
N GLU A 221 8.13 10.47 -21.23
CA GLU A 221 8.97 11.61 -20.90
C GLU A 221 10.41 11.13 -20.69
N CYS A 222 11.35 11.65 -21.46
CA CYS A 222 12.78 11.36 -21.32
C CYS A 222 13.44 12.19 -20.22
#